data_29dc65ac3edac82605c980c9d722d06f
#
_entry.id   29dc65ac3edac82605c980c9d722d06f
#
_cell.length_a   1.000
_cell.length_b   1.000
_cell.length_c   1.000
_cell.angle_alpha   90.00
_cell.angle_beta   90.00
_cell.angle_gamma   90.00
#
_symmetry.space_group_name_H-M   'P 1'
#
loop_
_entity.id
_entity.type
_entity.pdbx_description
1 polymer ?
#
loop_
_entity_poly.entity_id
_entity_poly.type
_entity_poly.pdbx_seq_one_letter_code
_entity_poly.pdbx_strand_id
1 'polypeptide(L)'
;MKKIIYILILLISYSGFSQKSALPDNQNQVLFYGLMTFHRIKAMEFAAEKYEIEVKGVAGCMVSRKLVDSVKTVHIGLWKRMDSIYGIGAKERYEKSVDFELEQIQKASDIIKDKRDIKKVLRIIKRENEASSISLQGKLDENLYYWNIYSLNREKYPNKLWHPEYKIIIDLKKEEYKIERIE
;
A
#
# COMPACT_ATOMS: atom_id res chain seq x y z
N MET A 1 -29.61 51.17 11.68
CA MET A 1 -28.18 50.78 11.91
C MET A 1 -28.02 49.61 12.86
N LYS A 2 -28.72 49.50 13.99
CA LYS A 2 -28.56 48.34 14.92
C LYS A 2 -28.85 46.96 14.31
N LYS A 3 -29.82 46.81 13.40
CA LYS A 3 -30.16 45.52 12.75
C LYS A 3 -29.10 45.02 11.80
N ILE A 4 -28.31 45.89 11.18
CA ILE A 4 -27.22 45.51 10.25
C ILE A 4 -26.04 44.93 11.03
N ILE A 5 -25.76 45.41 12.23
CA ILE A 5 -24.67 44.92 13.08
C ILE A 5 -24.93 43.48 13.55
N TYR A 6 -26.18 43.09 13.85
CA TYR A 6 -26.53 41.73 14.24
C TYR A 6 -26.38 40.73 13.09
N ILE A 7 -26.67 41.14 11.84
CA ILE A 7 -26.48 40.30 10.66
C ILE A 7 -24.98 40.07 10.37
N LEU A 8 -24.15 41.10 10.56
CA LEU A 8 -22.70 41.02 10.42
C LEU A 8 -22.07 40.09 11.48
N ILE A 9 -22.52 40.12 12.72
CA ILE A 9 -22.05 39.23 13.79
C ILE A 9 -22.45 37.78 13.52
N LEU A 10 -23.66 37.53 12.99
CA LEU A 10 -24.11 36.18 12.60
C LEU A 10 -23.31 35.60 11.44
N LEU A 11 -22.92 36.40 10.45
CA LEU A 11 -22.08 35.96 9.33
C LEU A 11 -20.64 35.62 9.74
N ILE A 12 -20.09 36.34 10.73
CA ILE A 12 -18.75 36.03 11.27
C ILE A 12 -18.75 34.74 12.08
N SER A 13 -19.87 34.42 12.75
CA SER A 13 -20.00 33.17 13.52
C SER A 13 -20.07 31.90 12.63
N TYR A 14 -20.52 32.02 11.38
CA TYR A 14 -20.60 30.92 10.43
C TYR A 14 -19.28 30.60 9.71
N SER A 15 -18.35 31.54 9.63
CA SER A 15 -17.04 31.32 9.00
C SER A 15 -16.02 30.62 9.90
N GLY A 16 -16.33 30.43 11.20
CA GLY A 16 -15.43 29.82 12.19
C GLY A 16 -15.42 28.29 12.20
N PHE A 17 -16.27 27.57 11.44
CA PHE A 17 -16.41 26.11 11.53
C PHE A 17 -15.85 25.32 10.36
N SER A 18 -15.05 25.92 9.52
CA SER A 18 -14.34 25.21 8.47
C SER A 18 -12.81 25.28 8.64
N GLN A 19 -12.35 25.13 9.86
CA GLN A 19 -11.02 24.55 10.03
C GLN A 19 -11.18 23.04 9.97
N LYS A 20 -11.07 22.45 8.75
CA LYS A 20 -10.46 21.14 8.62
C LYS A 20 -9.13 21.27 9.34
N SER A 21 -9.07 20.84 10.60
CA SER A 21 -7.80 20.59 11.26
C SER A 21 -7.08 19.61 10.36
N ALA A 22 -6.10 20.11 9.58
CA ALA A 22 -5.11 19.26 8.99
C ALA A 22 -4.50 18.53 10.18
N LEU A 23 -4.96 17.30 10.40
CA LEU A 23 -4.40 16.43 11.43
C LEU A 23 -2.90 16.35 11.13
N PRO A 24 -2.03 16.50 12.15
CA PRO A 24 -0.60 16.35 11.90
C PRO A 24 -0.40 15.05 11.16
N ASP A 25 0.39 15.08 10.10
CA ASP A 25 0.64 14.04 9.08
C ASP A 25 0.83 12.61 9.63
N ASN A 26 1.22 12.50 10.90
CA ASN A 26 1.50 11.23 11.56
C ASN A 26 0.27 10.53 12.19
N GLN A 27 -0.90 11.13 12.22
CA GLN A 27 -2.05 10.56 12.94
C GLN A 27 -2.83 9.50 12.16
N ASN A 28 -2.65 9.44 10.83
CA ASN A 28 -3.32 8.47 9.96
C ASN A 28 -2.37 7.39 9.43
N GLN A 29 -1.35 7.03 10.21
CA GLN A 29 -0.32 6.10 9.75
C GLN A 29 -0.25 4.86 10.64
N VAL A 30 -0.24 3.69 10.01
CA VAL A 30 0.22 2.45 10.64
C VAL A 30 1.73 2.38 10.47
N LEU A 31 2.45 2.54 11.57
CA LEU A 31 3.90 2.51 11.59
C LEU A 31 4.40 1.07 11.78
N PHE A 32 5.40 0.66 11.03
CA PHE A 32 6.07 -0.61 11.27
C PHE A 32 7.59 -0.46 11.35
N TYR A 33 8.23 -1.42 11.99
CA TYR A 33 9.69 -1.51 12.13
C TYR A 33 10.15 -2.96 12.02
N GLY A 34 11.44 -3.15 11.84
CA GLY A 34 12.02 -4.47 11.61
C GLY A 34 11.97 -4.90 10.15
N LEU A 35 12.40 -6.13 9.89
CA LEU A 35 12.41 -6.72 8.55
C LEU A 35 11.08 -7.43 8.30
N MET A 36 10.19 -6.76 7.59
CA MET A 36 8.98 -7.39 7.07
C MET A 36 9.18 -7.87 5.65
N THR A 37 8.50 -8.95 5.27
CA THR A 37 8.46 -9.41 3.87
C THR A 37 7.71 -8.38 3.02
N PHE A 38 8.15 -8.24 1.76
CA PHE A 38 7.51 -7.33 0.82
C PHE A 38 6.00 -7.63 0.66
N HIS A 39 5.61 -8.91 0.60
CA HIS A 39 4.19 -9.31 0.51
C HIS A 39 3.38 -8.85 1.72
N ARG A 40 3.94 -8.90 2.94
CA ARG A 40 3.22 -8.43 4.13
C ARG A 40 3.05 -6.90 4.12
N ILE A 41 4.06 -6.17 3.68
CA ILE A 41 3.95 -4.70 3.52
C ILE A 41 2.85 -4.37 2.51
N LYS A 42 2.81 -5.04 1.35
CA LYS A 42 1.75 -4.86 0.35
C LYS A 42 0.36 -5.23 0.87
N ALA A 43 0.25 -6.31 1.63
CA ALA A 43 -1.01 -6.69 2.28
C ALA A 43 -1.50 -5.61 3.27
N MET A 44 -0.57 -5.02 4.05
CA MET A 44 -0.89 -3.91 4.95
C MET A 44 -1.36 -2.67 4.17
N GLU A 45 -0.69 -2.32 3.06
CA GLU A 45 -1.06 -1.21 2.19
C GLU A 45 -2.48 -1.41 1.62
N PHE A 46 -2.79 -2.58 1.05
CA PHE A 46 -4.12 -2.87 0.49
C PHE A 46 -5.22 -2.88 1.56
N ALA A 47 -4.93 -3.42 2.75
CA ALA A 47 -5.88 -3.37 3.85
C ALA A 47 -6.10 -1.92 4.34
N ALA A 48 -5.05 -1.09 4.32
CA ALA A 48 -5.08 0.29 4.79
C ALA A 48 -5.95 1.23 3.93
N GLU A 49 -6.06 0.94 2.62
CA GLU A 49 -6.91 1.70 1.69
C GLU A 49 -8.36 1.81 2.16
N LYS A 50 -8.91 0.73 2.75
CA LYS A 50 -10.30 0.70 3.29
C LYS A 50 -10.53 1.65 4.45
N TYR A 51 -9.46 2.06 5.13
CA TYR A 51 -9.50 2.90 6.33
C TYR A 51 -8.91 4.30 6.10
N GLU A 52 -8.53 4.59 4.84
CA GLU A 52 -7.88 5.86 4.47
C GLU A 52 -6.66 6.16 5.35
N ILE A 53 -5.89 5.12 5.68
CA ILE A 53 -4.66 5.22 6.47
C ILE A 53 -3.46 4.83 5.61
N GLU A 54 -2.29 5.40 5.94
CA GLU A 54 -1.02 5.12 5.29
C GLU A 54 -0.21 4.08 6.07
N VAL A 55 0.54 3.24 5.37
CA VAL A 55 1.49 2.29 5.98
C VAL A 55 2.90 2.83 5.82
N LYS A 56 3.64 2.98 6.92
CA LYS A 56 4.97 3.61 6.90
C LYS A 56 6.00 2.84 7.73
N GLY A 57 7.09 2.48 7.08
CA GLY A 57 8.27 1.94 7.74
C GLY A 57 9.07 3.05 8.43
N VAL A 58 9.37 2.88 9.72
CA VAL A 58 10.10 3.88 10.52
C VAL A 58 11.50 3.43 10.94
N ALA A 59 11.80 2.14 10.85
CA ALA A 59 13.15 1.60 11.07
C ALA A 59 13.29 0.20 10.44
N GLY A 60 14.53 -0.14 10.06
CA GLY A 60 14.91 -1.48 9.61
C GLY A 60 15.36 -2.39 10.78
N CYS A 61 16.55 -3.01 10.63
CA CYS A 61 17.06 -4.01 11.59
C CYS A 61 17.36 -3.46 12.99
N MET A 62 17.70 -2.18 13.12
CA MET A 62 18.04 -1.56 14.40
C MET A 62 16.86 -0.78 14.95
N VAL A 63 16.30 -1.28 16.05
CA VAL A 63 15.11 -0.71 16.70
C VAL A 63 15.43 -0.39 18.15
N SER A 64 15.37 0.89 18.51
CA SER A 64 15.56 1.31 19.90
C SER A 64 14.26 1.15 20.71
N ARG A 65 14.40 0.93 22.02
CA ARG A 65 13.25 0.86 22.94
C ARG A 65 12.39 2.13 22.85
N LYS A 66 13.02 3.30 22.77
CA LYS A 66 12.32 4.59 22.61
C LYS A 66 11.46 4.64 21.34
N LEU A 67 11.95 4.08 20.22
CA LEU A 67 11.18 4.00 18.98
C LEU A 67 9.97 3.08 19.13
N VAL A 68 10.13 1.91 19.76
CA VAL A 68 9.03 0.97 20.04
C VAL A 68 7.93 1.64 20.85
N ASP A 69 8.29 2.35 21.93
CA ASP A 69 7.35 3.06 22.78
C ASP A 69 6.63 4.19 22.01
N SER A 70 7.37 4.92 21.17
CA SER A 70 6.80 5.97 20.31
C SER A 70 5.78 5.40 19.33
N VAL A 71 6.11 4.33 18.59
CA VAL A 71 5.20 3.65 17.67
C VAL A 71 3.96 3.15 18.39
N LYS A 72 4.12 2.54 19.56
CA LYS A 72 2.99 2.07 20.39
C LYS A 72 2.05 3.22 20.76
N THR A 73 2.58 4.36 21.15
CA THR A 73 1.79 5.55 21.49
C THR A 73 0.99 6.06 20.28
N VAL A 74 1.64 6.15 19.10
CA VAL A 74 0.98 6.54 17.84
C VAL A 74 -0.16 5.58 17.50
N HIS A 75 0.07 4.26 17.62
CA HIS A 75 -0.94 3.25 17.35
C HIS A 75 -2.13 3.30 18.31
N ILE A 76 -1.92 3.57 19.60
CA ILE A 76 -3.04 3.76 20.55
C ILE A 76 -3.93 4.91 20.09
N GLY A 77 -3.35 6.04 19.72
CA GLY A 77 -4.09 7.20 19.20
C GLY A 77 -4.82 6.90 17.89
N LEU A 78 -4.14 6.25 16.95
CA LEU A 78 -4.71 5.83 15.66
C LEU A 78 -5.95 4.95 15.87
N TRP A 79 -5.82 3.84 16.61
CA TRP A 79 -6.91 2.88 16.75
C TRP A 79 -8.09 3.43 17.54
N LYS A 80 -7.84 4.26 18.55
CA LYS A 80 -8.93 4.98 19.24
C LYS A 80 -9.74 5.85 18.29
N ARG A 81 -9.09 6.53 17.35
CA ARG A 81 -9.77 7.34 16.33
C ARG A 81 -10.48 6.44 15.31
N MET A 82 -9.85 5.37 14.83
CA MET A 82 -10.46 4.42 13.90
C MET A 82 -11.71 3.78 14.53
N ASP A 83 -11.68 3.45 15.81
CA ASP A 83 -12.85 2.94 16.53
C ASP A 83 -14.00 3.97 16.58
N SER A 84 -13.70 5.27 16.64
CA SER A 84 -14.75 6.30 16.60
C SER A 84 -15.35 6.49 15.21
N ILE A 85 -14.61 6.22 14.14
CA ILE A 85 -15.07 6.39 12.74
C ILE A 85 -15.74 5.12 12.22
N TYR A 86 -15.10 3.97 12.45
CA TYR A 86 -15.49 2.67 11.87
C TYR A 86 -16.14 1.71 12.89
N GLY A 87 -16.30 2.14 14.14
CA GLY A 87 -16.83 1.33 15.24
C GLY A 87 -15.76 0.51 15.97
N ILE A 88 -16.07 0.12 17.20
CA ILE A 88 -15.18 -0.65 18.09
C ILE A 88 -14.62 -1.89 17.39
N GLY A 89 -13.32 -2.18 17.59
CA GLY A 89 -12.63 -3.32 16.99
C GLY A 89 -12.10 -3.02 15.58
N ALA A 90 -11.88 -1.76 15.21
CA ALA A 90 -11.31 -1.39 13.92
C ALA A 90 -9.92 -1.99 13.70
N LYS A 91 -9.10 -2.09 14.75
CA LYS A 91 -7.78 -2.72 14.70
C LYS A 91 -7.87 -4.19 14.30
N GLU A 92 -8.71 -4.95 14.96
CA GLU A 92 -8.88 -6.38 14.71
C GLU A 92 -9.43 -6.65 13.30
N ARG A 93 -10.33 -5.79 12.82
CA ARG A 93 -10.83 -5.88 11.43
C ARG A 93 -9.74 -5.54 10.41
N TYR A 94 -8.91 -4.54 10.69
CA TYR A 94 -7.76 -4.22 9.86
C TYR A 94 -6.77 -5.40 9.81
N GLU A 95 -6.38 -5.96 10.96
CA GLU A 95 -5.46 -7.11 11.03
C GLU A 95 -6.00 -8.32 10.26
N LYS A 96 -7.29 -8.64 10.40
CA LYS A 96 -7.94 -9.68 9.58
C LYS A 96 -7.91 -9.37 8.08
N SER A 97 -8.08 -8.09 7.71
CA SER A 97 -7.95 -7.67 6.29
C SER A 97 -6.51 -7.84 5.79
N VAL A 98 -5.51 -7.54 6.61
CA VAL A 98 -4.09 -7.79 6.27
C VAL A 98 -3.82 -9.27 6.04
N ASP A 99 -4.29 -10.13 6.92
CA ASP A 99 -4.08 -11.58 6.81
C ASP A 99 -4.79 -12.13 5.57
N PHE A 100 -6.01 -11.67 5.28
CA PHE A 100 -6.73 -12.01 4.05
C PHE A 100 -5.96 -11.58 2.80
N GLU A 101 -5.51 -10.31 2.71
CA GLU A 101 -4.75 -9.82 1.56
C GLU A 101 -3.42 -10.57 1.39
N LEU A 102 -2.75 -10.92 2.49
CA LEU A 102 -1.53 -11.71 2.44
C LEU A 102 -1.76 -13.11 1.84
N GLU A 103 -2.86 -13.76 2.22
CA GLU A 103 -3.26 -15.04 1.64
C GLU A 103 -3.55 -14.93 0.13
N GLN A 104 -4.27 -13.88 -0.29
CA GLN A 104 -4.54 -13.66 -1.72
C GLN A 104 -3.24 -13.38 -2.52
N ILE A 105 -2.34 -12.56 -1.99
CA ILE A 105 -1.03 -12.30 -2.60
C ILE A 105 -0.22 -13.60 -2.72
N GLN A 106 -0.26 -14.45 -1.71
CA GLN A 106 0.43 -15.74 -1.76
C GLN A 106 -0.13 -16.66 -2.84
N LYS A 107 -1.47 -16.80 -2.92
CA LYS A 107 -2.14 -17.58 -3.98
C LYS A 107 -1.74 -17.09 -5.38
N ALA A 108 -1.78 -15.78 -5.61
CA ALA A 108 -1.39 -15.19 -6.88
C ALA A 108 0.11 -15.40 -7.18
N SER A 109 0.97 -15.30 -6.18
CA SER A 109 2.41 -15.58 -6.31
C SER A 109 2.68 -17.05 -6.69
N ASP A 110 1.90 -17.97 -6.17
CA ASP A 110 2.06 -19.40 -6.48
C ASP A 110 1.60 -19.70 -7.92
N ILE A 111 0.55 -19.05 -8.43
CA ILE A 111 0.18 -19.09 -9.85
C ILE A 111 1.36 -18.65 -10.71
N ILE A 112 2.02 -17.52 -10.38
CA ILE A 112 3.19 -17.03 -11.14
C ILE A 112 4.32 -18.06 -11.18
N LYS A 113 4.61 -18.69 -10.05
CA LYS A 113 5.71 -19.67 -9.95
C LYS A 113 5.48 -20.93 -10.79
N ASP A 114 4.22 -21.33 -10.97
CA ASP A 114 3.90 -22.61 -11.64
C ASP A 114 3.73 -22.51 -13.14
N LYS A 115 3.41 -21.33 -13.68
CA LYS A 115 3.11 -21.17 -15.11
C LYS A 115 4.35 -21.20 -16.00
N ARG A 116 4.33 -22.07 -17.02
CA ARG A 116 5.48 -22.33 -17.93
C ARG A 116 5.80 -21.13 -18.81
N ASP A 117 4.80 -20.40 -19.30
CA ASP A 117 4.96 -19.21 -20.14
C ASP A 117 5.56 -18.04 -19.37
N ILE A 118 5.18 -17.82 -18.10
CA ILE A 118 5.85 -16.84 -17.23
C ILE A 118 7.33 -17.22 -17.06
N LYS A 119 7.62 -18.49 -16.77
CA LYS A 119 9.00 -19.01 -16.70
C LYS A 119 9.77 -18.83 -18.02
N LYS A 120 9.08 -18.95 -19.17
CA LYS A 120 9.68 -18.73 -20.49
C LYS A 120 10.03 -17.26 -20.69
N VAL A 121 9.10 -16.34 -20.36
CA VAL A 121 9.34 -14.88 -20.42
C VAL A 121 10.54 -14.50 -19.54
N LEU A 122 10.58 -14.95 -18.30
CA LEU A 122 11.69 -14.69 -17.37
C LEU A 122 13.03 -15.19 -17.92
N ARG A 123 13.06 -16.36 -18.59
CA ARG A 123 14.27 -16.89 -19.23
C ARG A 123 14.73 -16.04 -20.41
N ILE A 124 13.79 -15.54 -21.23
CA ILE A 124 14.13 -14.64 -22.36
C ILE A 124 14.76 -13.36 -21.82
N ILE A 125 14.08 -12.70 -20.87
CA ILE A 125 14.58 -11.47 -20.26
C ILE A 125 15.98 -11.68 -19.66
N LYS A 126 16.19 -12.78 -18.94
CA LYS A 126 17.48 -13.07 -18.32
C LYS A 126 18.60 -13.35 -19.33
N ARG A 127 18.28 -13.78 -20.55
CA ARG A 127 19.29 -13.97 -21.62
C ARG A 127 19.69 -12.67 -22.28
N GLU A 128 18.75 -11.72 -22.38
CA GLU A 128 18.93 -10.47 -23.11
C GLU A 128 19.40 -9.32 -22.18
N ASN A 129 19.41 -9.55 -20.87
CA ASN A 129 19.67 -8.51 -19.87
C ASN A 129 20.60 -9.03 -18.76
N GLU A 130 21.22 -8.09 -18.05
CA GLU A 130 22.15 -8.37 -16.93
C GLU A 130 21.43 -9.08 -15.78
N ALA A 131 20.19 -8.67 -15.50
CA ALA A 131 19.36 -9.22 -14.44
C ALA A 131 17.87 -9.08 -14.75
N SER A 132 17.04 -9.88 -14.05
CA SER A 132 15.58 -9.77 -14.09
C SER A 132 15.00 -9.90 -12.68
N SER A 133 13.91 -9.20 -12.44
CA SER A 133 13.15 -9.25 -11.19
C SER A 133 11.66 -9.26 -11.48
N ILE A 134 10.87 -9.87 -10.59
CA ILE A 134 9.43 -9.82 -10.63
C ILE A 134 8.91 -9.23 -9.31
N SER A 135 8.03 -8.25 -9.39
CA SER A 135 7.55 -7.52 -8.21
C SER A 135 6.06 -7.22 -8.31
N LEU A 136 5.32 -7.50 -7.24
CA LEU A 136 3.93 -7.08 -7.07
C LEU A 136 3.87 -5.54 -7.05
N GLN A 137 3.05 -4.98 -7.92
CA GLN A 137 2.90 -3.54 -8.03
C GLN A 137 1.63 -3.02 -7.36
N GLY A 138 0.54 -3.76 -7.53
CA GLY A 138 -0.73 -3.28 -7.01
C GLY A 138 -1.87 -4.27 -7.18
N LYS A 139 -3.03 -3.77 -6.84
CA LYS A 139 -4.33 -4.41 -6.94
C LYS A 139 -5.20 -3.54 -7.84
N LEU A 140 -5.83 -4.12 -8.85
CA LEU A 140 -6.71 -3.41 -9.78
C LEU A 140 -8.18 -3.50 -9.34
N ASP A 141 -8.54 -4.59 -8.65
CA ASP A 141 -9.86 -4.87 -8.10
C ASP A 141 -9.72 -5.92 -6.99
N GLU A 142 -10.79 -6.26 -6.26
CA GLU A 142 -10.77 -7.18 -5.12
C GLU A 142 -10.00 -8.49 -5.36
N ASN A 143 -10.08 -9.04 -6.59
CA ASN A 143 -9.44 -10.29 -6.97
C ASN A 143 -8.38 -10.14 -8.09
N LEU A 144 -8.11 -8.90 -8.53
CA LEU A 144 -7.20 -8.62 -9.64
C LEU A 144 -5.91 -8.01 -9.12
N TYR A 145 -4.84 -8.79 -9.15
CA TYR A 145 -3.50 -8.38 -8.75
C TYR A 145 -2.60 -8.25 -9.96
N TYR A 146 -1.63 -7.33 -9.93
CA TYR A 146 -0.66 -7.23 -11.01
C TYR A 146 0.77 -7.13 -10.53
N TRP A 147 1.64 -7.80 -11.30
CA TRP A 147 3.09 -7.79 -11.15
C TRP A 147 3.73 -7.19 -12.39
N ASN A 148 4.88 -6.55 -12.19
CA ASN A 148 5.76 -6.23 -13.30
C ASN A 148 6.97 -7.15 -13.28
N ILE A 149 7.41 -7.55 -14.48
CA ILE A 149 8.71 -8.17 -14.69
C ILE A 149 9.64 -7.06 -15.15
N TYR A 150 10.71 -6.86 -14.41
CA TYR A 150 11.71 -5.85 -14.66
C TYR A 150 12.97 -6.47 -15.23
N SER A 151 13.64 -5.73 -16.11
CA SER A 151 14.99 -6.03 -16.59
C SER A 151 15.97 -4.95 -16.12
N LEU A 152 17.21 -5.35 -15.94
CA LEU A 152 18.37 -4.47 -15.81
C LEU A 152 19.19 -4.61 -17.08
N ASN A 153 19.20 -3.57 -17.90
CA ASN A 153 19.99 -3.49 -19.13
C ASN A 153 20.55 -2.08 -19.28
N ARG A 154 21.80 -1.87 -18.88
CA ARG A 154 22.44 -0.58 -18.86
C ARG A 154 22.78 -0.06 -20.26
N GLU A 155 22.97 -0.95 -21.23
CA GLU A 155 23.22 -0.55 -22.63
C GLU A 155 21.94 0.03 -23.24
N LYS A 156 20.80 -0.62 -23.03
CA LYS A 156 19.51 -0.19 -23.57
C LYS A 156 18.90 0.98 -22.79
N TYR A 157 19.10 1.02 -21.46
CA TYR A 157 18.51 2.00 -20.55
C TYR A 157 19.57 2.62 -19.60
N PRO A 158 20.49 3.44 -20.11
CA PRO A 158 21.65 3.94 -19.34
C PRO A 158 21.27 4.75 -18.10
N ASN A 159 20.09 5.40 -18.13
CA ASN A 159 19.61 6.25 -17.03
C ASN A 159 18.57 5.56 -16.12
N LYS A 160 18.27 4.27 -16.35
CA LYS A 160 17.28 3.51 -15.55
C LYS A 160 17.92 2.27 -14.94
N LEU A 161 17.86 2.18 -13.63
CA LEU A 161 18.41 1.01 -12.93
C LEU A 161 17.59 -0.25 -13.26
N TRP A 162 16.26 -0.13 -13.29
CA TRP A 162 15.31 -1.21 -13.61
C TRP A 162 14.24 -0.70 -14.56
N HIS A 163 13.92 -1.48 -15.61
CA HIS A 163 12.90 -1.15 -16.60
C HIS A 163 11.81 -2.22 -16.60
N PRO A 164 10.51 -1.86 -16.49
CA PRO A 164 9.43 -2.82 -16.60
C PRO A 164 9.26 -3.27 -18.06
N GLU A 165 9.35 -4.56 -18.30
CA GLU A 165 9.22 -5.17 -19.64
C GLU A 165 7.86 -5.80 -19.86
N TYR A 166 7.31 -6.43 -18.82
CA TYR A 166 6.02 -7.12 -18.88
C TYR A 166 5.21 -6.86 -17.64
N LYS A 167 3.89 -6.85 -17.82
CA LYS A 167 2.89 -6.83 -16.77
C LYS A 167 2.16 -8.16 -16.75
N ILE A 168 2.03 -8.77 -15.59
CA ILE A 168 1.24 -9.97 -15.35
C ILE A 168 0.03 -9.55 -14.53
N ILE A 169 -1.17 -9.82 -15.03
CA ILE A 169 -2.43 -9.60 -14.32
C ILE A 169 -2.98 -10.97 -13.95
N ILE A 170 -3.37 -11.15 -12.70
CA ILE A 170 -3.91 -12.41 -12.15
C ILE A 170 -5.31 -12.13 -11.62
N ASP A 171 -6.27 -12.87 -12.14
CA ASP A 171 -7.66 -12.93 -11.64
C ASP A 171 -7.81 -14.17 -10.75
N LEU A 172 -7.79 -13.98 -9.43
CA LEU A 172 -7.92 -15.07 -8.47
C LEU A 172 -9.32 -15.70 -8.47
N LYS A 173 -10.35 -14.94 -8.87
CA LYS A 173 -11.72 -15.48 -8.94
C LYS A 173 -11.90 -16.46 -10.09
N LYS A 174 -11.23 -16.22 -11.21
CA LYS A 174 -11.27 -17.09 -12.40
C LYS A 174 -10.13 -18.07 -12.47
N GLU A 175 -9.12 -17.91 -11.60
CA GLU A 175 -7.83 -18.62 -11.66
C GLU A 175 -7.10 -18.43 -12.99
N GLU A 176 -7.31 -17.27 -13.64
CA GLU A 176 -6.74 -16.91 -14.92
C GLU A 176 -5.61 -15.87 -14.75
N TYR A 177 -4.75 -15.79 -15.76
CA TYR A 177 -3.72 -14.77 -15.83
C TYR A 177 -3.51 -14.30 -17.26
N LYS A 178 -3.01 -13.07 -17.40
CA LYS A 178 -2.65 -12.44 -18.67
C LYS A 178 -1.25 -11.85 -18.55
N ILE A 179 -0.46 -12.02 -19.61
CA ILE A 179 0.87 -11.40 -19.73
C ILE A 179 0.78 -10.36 -20.83
N GLU A 180 1.18 -9.14 -20.54
CA GLU A 180 1.21 -8.01 -21.48
C GLU A 180 2.64 -7.46 -21.54
N ARG A 181 3.12 -7.14 -22.73
CA ARG A 181 4.37 -6.40 -22.89
C ARG A 181 4.11 -4.91 -22.61
N ILE A 182 5.01 -4.28 -21.87
CA ILE A 182 4.96 -2.83 -21.61
C ILE A 182 5.76 -2.15 -22.72
N GLU A 183 5.12 -1.21 -23.43
CA GLU A 183 5.73 -0.42 -24.50
C GLU A 183 6.58 0.76 -23.95
#